data_a78dce8cefd75f7f1bc42fc735c5150f
#
_entry.id   a78dce8cefd75f7f1bc42fc735c5150f
#
_cell.length_a   1.000
_cell.length_b   1.000
_cell.length_c   1.000
_cell.angle_alpha   90.00
_cell.angle_beta   90.00
_cell.angle_gamma   90.00
#
_symmetry.space_group_name_H-M   'P 1'
#
loop_
_entity.id
_entity.type
_entity.pdbx_description
1 polymer ?
#
loop_
_entity_poly.entity_id
_entity_poly.type
_entity_poly.pdbx_seq_one_letter_code
_entity_poly.pdbx_strand_id
1 'polypeptide(L)'
;MSDIIDTNTEITFDDLALAEPIARAVKEKGYTKPSPIQAKAIPVVLQGGDLLASAQTGTGKTAAFTLPVLQQLLDKPRASGNRCKALVLTPTRELAAQILENAEMYSKHTKIRSTVVFGGVKINPQMQKLRSGTEVLVATPGRLLDLHSQNAIKFDELDILVLDEADRMLDMGFIHDIKRVLKILPKQRQNLLFSATFSDEIRELAHGLLDNPAEVSVAKENTTNTQIEHKLHPVDKSAKTRLLSHLTRTENWEQALVFSRTKHGANKLVRLLEKDGIKAAAIHGNKSQNQRTKALADFKDGKITLLIATDIAARGIDIHQLPQVVNFDLPNVPADYVHRIGRTGRAGMTGHAISLVSADEIDQLQDIERLIQKHIDREEVKGFKPQNPLPESRKILPLKNKKPKKPKKPKEQSQANSGNANSRSGGHRKPGSGSKSGKPAQNKSAHSGKPASTSPYGEAKKPQIKVRRSQRQKAAEA
;
A
#
# COMPACT_ATOMS: atom_id res chain seq x y z
N MET A 1 30.00 35.63 -2.52
CA MET A 1 30.23 35.20 -1.10
C MET A 1 29.09 34.26 -0.79
N SER A 2 29.36 32.99 -0.83
CA SER A 2 28.38 31.92 -0.54
C SER A 2 28.42 31.68 0.97
N ASP A 3 27.38 32.12 1.66
CA ASP A 3 27.20 31.83 3.06
C ASP A 3 27.00 30.33 3.24
N ILE A 4 28.04 29.67 3.72
CA ILE A 4 27.98 28.29 4.23
C ILE A 4 27.17 28.38 5.51
N ILE A 5 25.90 28.05 5.45
CA ILE A 5 25.05 27.86 6.63
C ILE A 5 25.63 26.67 7.39
N ASP A 6 26.15 26.96 8.57
CA ASP A 6 26.68 26.01 9.53
C ASP A 6 25.57 25.00 9.93
N THR A 7 25.72 23.74 9.49
CA THR A 7 24.69 22.70 9.54
C THR A 7 24.56 22.02 10.89
N ASN A 8 24.96 22.67 11.99
CA ASN A 8 24.97 22.04 13.32
C ASN A 8 23.95 22.59 14.32
N THR A 9 22.97 23.37 13.88
CA THR A 9 21.86 23.77 14.76
C THR A 9 20.82 22.65 14.75
N GLU A 10 20.66 21.95 15.86
CA GLU A 10 19.60 20.93 16.02
C GLU A 10 18.22 21.59 15.95
N ILE A 11 17.52 21.41 14.84
CA ILE A 11 16.14 21.93 14.62
C ILE A 11 15.20 21.26 15.62
N THR A 12 14.40 22.07 16.32
CA THR A 12 13.31 21.62 17.21
C THR A 12 11.93 21.85 16.57
N PHE A 13 10.86 21.35 17.18
CA PHE A 13 9.50 21.66 16.70
C PHE A 13 9.13 23.14 16.88
N ASP A 14 9.74 23.84 17.81
CA ASP A 14 9.52 25.28 18.02
C ASP A 14 10.03 26.12 16.84
N ASP A 15 11.04 25.63 16.11
CA ASP A 15 11.59 26.26 14.91
C ASP A 15 10.71 26.08 13.66
N LEU A 16 9.68 25.22 13.73
CA LEU A 16 8.80 24.91 12.58
C LEU A 16 7.59 25.86 12.45
N ALA A 17 7.54 26.95 13.26
CA ALA A 17 6.48 27.97 13.23
C ALA A 17 5.04 27.39 13.30
N LEU A 18 4.86 26.32 14.09
CA LEU A 18 3.53 25.76 14.36
C LEU A 18 2.76 26.65 15.36
N ALA A 19 1.46 26.86 15.12
CA ALA A 19 0.61 27.57 16.04
C ALA A 19 0.49 26.85 17.38
N GLU A 20 0.30 27.65 18.46
CA GLU A 20 0.28 27.13 19.83
C GLU A 20 -0.58 25.89 20.03
N PRO A 21 -1.86 25.81 19.53
CA PRO A 21 -2.68 24.63 19.75
C PRO A 21 -2.09 23.34 19.15
N ILE A 22 -1.39 23.44 18.02
CA ILE A 22 -0.74 22.29 17.35
C ILE A 22 0.57 21.97 18.05
N ALA A 23 1.42 22.96 18.31
CA ALA A 23 2.68 22.82 19.02
C ALA A 23 2.48 22.16 20.39
N ARG A 24 1.43 22.57 21.12
CA ARG A 24 1.03 21.98 22.39
C ARG A 24 0.67 20.49 22.26
N ALA A 25 -0.10 20.10 21.24
CA ALA A 25 -0.46 18.70 21.00
C ALA A 25 0.78 17.85 20.66
N VAL A 26 1.73 18.40 19.89
CA VAL A 26 3.01 17.77 19.57
C VAL A 26 3.85 17.55 20.84
N LYS A 27 3.92 18.55 21.71
CA LYS A 27 4.64 18.49 23.00
C LYS A 27 4.01 17.48 23.96
N GLU A 28 2.67 17.43 24.06
CA GLU A 28 1.93 16.44 24.86
C GLU A 28 2.18 15.01 24.39
N LYS A 29 2.46 14.81 23.09
CA LYS A 29 2.87 13.52 22.53
C LYS A 29 4.31 13.11 22.87
N GLY A 30 5.10 14.03 23.46
CA GLY A 30 6.50 13.80 23.79
C GLY A 30 7.47 13.97 22.62
N TYR A 31 7.03 14.62 21.53
CA TYR A 31 7.91 14.90 20.41
C TYR A 31 8.74 16.16 20.71
N THR A 32 10.05 16.00 20.73
CA THR A 32 11.01 17.08 21.01
C THR A 32 11.74 17.55 19.76
N LYS A 33 12.14 16.62 18.90
CA LYS A 33 12.89 16.90 17.66
C LYS A 33 12.14 16.38 16.45
N PRO A 34 12.00 17.17 15.37
CA PRO A 34 11.40 16.71 14.14
C PRO A 34 12.33 15.71 13.45
N SER A 35 11.75 14.69 12.85
CA SER A 35 12.50 13.79 11.98
C SER A 35 13.00 14.53 10.73
N PRO A 36 14.02 13.99 10.01
CA PRO A 36 14.56 14.65 8.81
C PRO A 36 13.50 14.96 7.73
N ILE A 37 12.48 14.11 7.57
CA ILE A 37 11.39 14.38 6.62
C ILE A 37 10.47 15.51 7.13
N GLN A 38 10.20 15.57 8.43
CA GLN A 38 9.39 16.62 9.03
C GLN A 38 10.08 17.98 8.93
N ALA A 39 11.36 18.06 9.32
CA ALA A 39 12.15 19.30 9.25
C ALA A 39 12.20 19.90 7.83
N LYS A 40 12.26 19.04 6.80
CA LYS A 40 12.32 19.49 5.40
C LYS A 40 10.95 19.75 4.77
N ALA A 41 9.95 18.91 5.06
CA ALA A 41 8.66 18.99 4.37
C ALA A 41 7.71 20.02 5.01
N ILE A 42 7.69 20.17 6.35
CA ILE A 42 6.74 21.07 7.03
C ILE A 42 6.89 22.52 6.53
N PRO A 43 8.10 23.11 6.45
CA PRO A 43 8.25 24.48 5.98
C PRO A 43 7.74 24.69 4.54
N VAL A 44 8.03 23.73 3.64
CA VAL A 44 7.60 23.77 2.24
C VAL A 44 6.07 23.74 2.14
N VAL A 45 5.42 22.86 2.88
CA VAL A 45 3.95 22.76 2.89
C VAL A 45 3.32 24.04 3.43
N LEU A 46 3.88 24.64 4.47
CA LEU A 46 3.39 25.89 5.05
C LEU A 46 3.50 27.08 4.09
N GLN A 47 4.47 27.08 3.19
CA GLN A 47 4.61 28.08 2.12
C GLN A 47 3.56 27.95 1.00
N GLY A 48 2.73 26.90 1.00
CA GLY A 48 1.68 26.68 0.00
C GLY A 48 2.13 26.03 -1.29
N GLY A 49 3.41 25.66 -1.47
CA GLY A 49 3.93 24.98 -2.64
C GLY A 49 3.56 23.49 -2.70
N ASP A 50 3.55 22.92 -3.90
CA ASP A 50 3.38 21.48 -4.07
C ASP A 50 4.65 20.73 -3.61
N LEU A 51 4.47 19.51 -3.12
CA LEU A 51 5.56 18.71 -2.57
C LEU A 51 5.60 17.31 -3.18
N LEU A 52 6.81 16.88 -3.58
CA LEU A 52 7.13 15.49 -3.87
C LEU A 52 8.12 14.98 -2.83
N ALA A 53 7.65 14.12 -1.90
CA ALA A 53 8.43 13.66 -0.77
C ALA A 53 8.72 12.16 -0.84
N SER A 54 10.00 11.77 -0.75
CA SER A 54 10.41 10.37 -0.59
C SER A 54 10.98 10.13 0.79
N ALA A 55 10.34 9.22 1.51
CA ALA A 55 10.84 8.72 2.78
C ALA A 55 10.25 7.34 3.09
N GLN A 56 11.02 6.47 3.76
CA GLN A 56 10.56 5.15 4.16
C GLN A 56 9.37 5.22 5.14
N THR A 57 8.62 4.12 5.26
CA THR A 57 7.57 4.01 6.31
C THR A 57 8.21 4.09 7.70
N GLY A 58 7.53 4.79 8.64
CA GLY A 58 8.02 4.98 10.01
C GLY A 58 9.04 6.09 10.21
N THR A 59 9.35 6.88 9.18
CA THR A 59 10.20 8.07 9.30
C THR A 59 9.46 9.33 9.79
N GLY A 60 8.14 9.24 10.04
CA GLY A 60 7.34 10.36 10.49
C GLY A 60 6.61 11.12 9.38
N LYS A 61 6.43 10.53 8.18
CA LYS A 61 5.69 11.14 7.04
C LYS A 61 4.31 11.65 7.43
N THR A 62 3.56 10.88 8.22
CA THR A 62 2.19 11.27 8.63
C THR A 62 2.18 12.62 9.33
N ALA A 63 3.07 12.85 10.28
CA ALA A 63 3.18 14.17 10.92
C ALA A 63 3.72 15.24 9.96
N ALA A 64 4.61 14.88 9.02
CA ALA A 64 5.20 15.80 8.06
C ALA A 64 4.15 16.46 7.14
N PHE A 65 3.02 15.79 6.85
CA PHE A 65 1.91 16.42 6.13
C PHE A 65 0.75 16.83 7.05
N THR A 66 0.43 16.06 8.10
CA THR A 66 -0.75 16.37 8.92
C THR A 66 -0.58 17.68 9.69
N LEU A 67 0.60 17.91 10.30
CA LEU A 67 0.85 19.14 11.08
C LEU A 67 0.66 20.41 10.23
N PRO A 68 1.34 20.58 9.08
CA PRO A 68 1.17 21.78 8.28
C PRO A 68 -0.21 21.88 7.63
N VAL A 69 -0.86 20.76 7.27
CA VAL A 69 -2.25 20.77 6.78
C VAL A 69 -3.20 21.31 7.87
N LEU A 70 -3.10 20.83 9.11
CA LEU A 70 -3.89 21.34 10.22
C LEU A 70 -3.62 22.83 10.47
N GLN A 71 -2.37 23.26 10.42
CA GLN A 71 -1.96 24.63 10.55
C GLN A 71 -2.65 25.55 9.53
N GLN A 72 -2.64 25.16 8.25
CA GLN A 72 -3.28 25.94 7.18
C GLN A 72 -4.81 26.02 7.30
N LEU A 73 -5.42 25.08 8.06
CA LEU A 73 -6.87 25.01 8.25
C LEU A 73 -7.36 25.76 9.50
N LEU A 74 -6.47 26.22 10.40
CA LEU A 74 -6.86 26.86 11.67
C LEU A 74 -7.75 28.08 11.48
N ASP A 75 -7.39 28.96 10.56
CA ASP A 75 -8.06 30.24 10.33
C ASP A 75 -9.08 30.17 9.18
N LYS A 76 -9.27 28.99 8.58
CA LYS A 76 -10.24 28.83 7.52
C LYS A 76 -11.66 28.63 8.06
N PRO A 77 -12.70 29.09 7.34
CA PRO A 77 -14.07 28.81 7.70
C PRO A 77 -14.31 27.30 7.67
N ARG A 78 -15.22 26.85 8.54
CA ARG A 78 -15.61 25.43 8.59
C ARG A 78 -16.10 24.92 7.25
N ALA A 79 -15.82 23.64 6.97
CA ALA A 79 -16.34 22.98 5.80
C ALA A 79 -17.86 22.89 5.86
N SER A 80 -18.53 23.25 4.77
CA SER A 80 -19.99 23.13 4.63
C SER A 80 -20.43 21.66 4.59
N GLY A 81 -21.70 21.40 4.78
CA GLY A 81 -22.26 20.05 4.75
C GLY A 81 -21.87 19.25 3.50
N ASN A 82 -21.46 18.00 3.67
CA ASN A 82 -20.96 17.11 2.61
C ASN A 82 -19.74 17.68 1.85
N ARG A 83 -18.85 18.44 2.51
CA ARG A 83 -17.62 19.01 1.95
C ARG A 83 -16.43 18.75 2.85
N CYS A 84 -15.23 18.91 2.29
CA CYS A 84 -13.97 18.88 3.02
C CYS A 84 -13.02 19.95 2.49
N LYS A 85 -12.06 20.38 3.33
CA LYS A 85 -11.01 21.36 3.00
C LYS A 85 -9.72 20.68 2.60
N ALA A 86 -9.37 19.57 3.27
CA ALA A 86 -8.23 18.74 2.95
C ALA A 86 -8.67 17.29 2.72
N LEU A 87 -8.10 16.63 1.69
CA LEU A 87 -8.33 15.24 1.36
C LEU A 87 -7.00 14.47 1.43
N VAL A 88 -6.94 13.43 2.25
CA VAL A 88 -5.82 12.50 2.32
C VAL A 88 -6.24 11.17 1.70
N LEU A 89 -5.62 10.80 0.58
CA LEU A 89 -5.80 9.49 -0.06
C LEU A 89 -4.71 8.53 0.40
N THR A 90 -5.11 7.31 0.76
CA THR A 90 -4.21 6.27 1.26
C THR A 90 -4.67 4.89 0.77
N PRO A 91 -3.74 3.93 0.54
CA PRO A 91 -4.08 2.63 -0.05
C PRO A 91 -4.94 1.72 0.82
N THR A 92 -4.82 1.80 2.15
CA THR A 92 -5.40 0.82 3.06
C THR A 92 -6.29 1.45 4.12
N ARG A 93 -7.25 0.66 4.62
CA ARG A 93 -8.20 1.07 5.67
C ARG A 93 -7.50 1.32 7.01
N GLU A 94 -6.50 0.50 7.28
CA GLU A 94 -5.70 0.57 8.50
C GLU A 94 -4.89 1.86 8.55
N LEU A 95 -4.21 2.19 7.44
CA LEU A 95 -3.48 3.45 7.34
C LEU A 95 -4.43 4.66 7.39
N ALA A 96 -5.60 4.55 6.75
CA ALA A 96 -6.61 5.61 6.84
C ALA A 96 -7.08 5.86 8.29
N ALA A 97 -7.34 4.79 9.06
CA ALA A 97 -7.70 4.90 10.47
C ALA A 97 -6.58 5.52 11.31
N GLN A 98 -5.34 5.07 11.09
CA GLN A 98 -4.15 5.60 11.76
C GLN A 98 -3.91 7.09 11.46
N ILE A 99 -4.09 7.52 10.20
CA ILE A 99 -3.97 8.94 9.83
C ILE A 99 -5.06 9.75 10.55
N LEU A 100 -6.30 9.23 10.65
CA LEU A 100 -7.36 9.88 11.42
C LEU A 100 -6.96 10.04 12.89
N GLU A 101 -6.51 8.98 13.56
CA GLU A 101 -6.07 9.01 14.96
C GLU A 101 -4.97 10.07 15.18
N ASN A 102 -4.00 10.15 14.27
CA ASN A 102 -2.96 11.18 14.33
C ASN A 102 -3.53 12.59 14.10
N ALA A 103 -4.42 12.76 13.11
CA ALA A 103 -5.04 14.07 12.85
C ALA A 103 -5.87 14.56 14.04
N GLU A 104 -6.67 13.69 14.68
CA GLU A 104 -7.44 14.00 15.88
C GLU A 104 -6.54 14.33 17.06
N MET A 105 -5.43 13.60 17.24
CA MET A 105 -4.47 13.85 18.28
C MET A 105 -3.76 15.21 18.10
N TYR A 106 -3.29 15.54 16.89
CA TYR A 106 -2.61 16.82 16.63
C TYR A 106 -3.59 18.00 16.63
N SER A 107 -4.87 17.79 16.33
CA SER A 107 -5.90 18.84 16.35
C SER A 107 -6.67 18.94 17.68
N LYS A 108 -6.23 18.23 18.74
CA LYS A 108 -6.93 18.12 20.04
C LYS A 108 -7.32 19.46 20.66
N HIS A 109 -6.49 20.50 20.49
CA HIS A 109 -6.71 21.83 21.03
C HIS A 109 -7.30 22.81 20.00
N THR A 110 -7.84 22.31 18.89
CA THR A 110 -8.44 23.07 17.80
C THR A 110 -9.92 22.73 17.62
N LYS A 111 -10.59 23.45 16.70
CA LYS A 111 -11.96 23.14 16.30
C LYS A 111 -12.03 22.32 14.99
N ILE A 112 -10.90 21.82 14.50
CA ILE A 112 -10.79 21.04 13.26
C ILE A 112 -11.40 19.65 13.47
N ARG A 113 -12.28 19.25 12.57
CA ARG A 113 -12.89 17.93 12.55
C ARG A 113 -12.25 17.07 11.47
N SER A 114 -11.86 15.87 11.83
CA SER A 114 -11.33 14.88 10.92
C SER A 114 -12.31 13.73 10.76
N THR A 115 -12.43 13.18 9.56
CA THR A 115 -13.30 12.04 9.26
C THR A 115 -12.59 11.04 8.37
N VAL A 116 -12.84 9.74 8.59
CA VAL A 116 -12.29 8.68 7.75
C VAL A 116 -13.40 7.93 7.03
N VAL A 117 -13.12 7.59 5.75
CA VAL A 117 -14.01 6.77 4.91
C VAL A 117 -13.22 5.69 4.18
N PHE A 118 -13.67 4.43 4.27
CA PHE A 118 -13.06 3.31 3.60
C PHE A 118 -14.06 2.18 3.30
N GLY A 119 -13.72 1.35 2.33
CA GLY A 119 -14.56 0.22 1.91
C GLY A 119 -14.64 -0.93 2.93
N GLY A 120 -15.55 -1.89 2.69
CA GLY A 120 -15.69 -3.11 3.50
C GLY A 120 -16.42 -2.95 4.82
N VAL A 121 -17.01 -1.78 5.06
CA VAL A 121 -17.95 -1.49 6.14
C VAL A 121 -19.19 -0.81 5.56
N LYS A 122 -20.28 -0.71 6.35
CA LYS A 122 -21.51 -0.07 5.90
C LYS A 122 -21.27 1.39 5.49
N ILE A 123 -21.85 1.80 4.37
CA ILE A 123 -21.65 3.14 3.81
C ILE A 123 -22.47 4.20 4.57
N ASN A 124 -23.70 3.89 4.99
CA ASN A 124 -24.63 4.85 5.58
C ASN A 124 -24.07 5.60 6.82
N PRO A 125 -23.37 4.94 7.78
CA PRO A 125 -22.77 5.67 8.89
C PRO A 125 -21.70 6.68 8.44
N GLN A 126 -20.98 6.38 7.34
CA GLN A 126 -19.98 7.31 6.78
C GLN A 126 -20.65 8.49 6.09
N MET A 127 -21.74 8.25 5.35
CA MET A 127 -22.55 9.34 4.77
C MET A 127 -23.10 10.26 5.87
N GLN A 128 -23.59 9.70 6.99
CA GLN A 128 -24.09 10.51 8.10
C GLN A 128 -23.00 11.41 8.71
N LYS A 129 -21.77 10.90 8.88
CA LYS A 129 -20.64 11.69 9.39
C LYS A 129 -20.29 12.86 8.47
N LEU A 130 -20.43 12.68 7.15
CA LEU A 130 -20.12 13.72 6.17
C LEU A 130 -21.17 14.85 6.09
N ARG A 131 -22.39 14.64 6.57
CA ARG A 131 -23.47 15.64 6.50
C ARG A 131 -23.14 16.97 7.15
N SER A 132 -22.37 16.98 8.22
CA SER A 132 -21.93 18.18 8.92
C SER A 132 -20.71 18.85 8.29
N GLY A 133 -20.12 18.25 7.23
CA GLY A 133 -18.82 18.63 6.69
C GLY A 133 -17.67 18.16 7.59
N THR A 134 -16.46 18.19 7.07
CA THR A 134 -15.22 17.83 7.78
C THR A 134 -14.06 18.65 7.21
N GLU A 135 -13.19 19.16 8.06
CA GLU A 135 -12.04 19.92 7.58
C GLU A 135 -11.01 18.98 6.95
N VAL A 136 -10.74 17.83 7.57
CA VAL A 136 -9.82 16.79 7.02
C VAL A 136 -10.59 15.51 6.73
N LEU A 137 -10.59 15.08 5.48
CA LEU A 137 -11.15 13.79 5.05
C LEU A 137 -10.03 12.83 4.69
N VAL A 138 -9.93 11.70 5.41
CA VAL A 138 -9.01 10.61 5.09
C VAL A 138 -9.79 9.52 4.37
N ALA A 139 -9.32 9.05 3.21
CA ALA A 139 -10.09 8.15 2.38
C ALA A 139 -9.25 7.10 1.66
N THR A 140 -9.85 5.91 1.44
CA THR A 140 -9.38 4.99 0.40
C THR A 140 -10.08 5.28 -0.92
N PRO A 141 -9.37 5.23 -2.09
CA PRO A 141 -9.88 5.74 -3.37
C PRO A 141 -11.27 5.20 -3.76
N GLY A 142 -11.47 3.87 -3.70
CA GLY A 142 -12.73 3.26 -4.13
C GLY A 142 -13.95 3.73 -3.33
N ARG A 143 -13.84 3.85 -1.97
CA ARG A 143 -14.95 4.32 -1.13
C ARG A 143 -15.21 5.81 -1.33
N LEU A 144 -14.19 6.61 -1.58
CA LEU A 144 -14.37 8.02 -1.89
C LEU A 144 -15.20 8.22 -3.16
N LEU A 145 -14.86 7.50 -4.22
CA LEU A 145 -15.62 7.51 -5.48
C LEU A 145 -17.07 7.03 -5.29
N ASP A 146 -17.28 6.01 -4.48
CA ASP A 146 -18.59 5.46 -4.13
C ASP A 146 -19.45 6.51 -3.40
N LEU A 147 -18.89 7.21 -2.40
CA LEU A 147 -19.56 8.30 -1.69
C LEU A 147 -19.85 9.52 -2.59
N HIS A 148 -18.90 9.87 -3.47
CA HIS A 148 -19.09 10.96 -4.43
C HIS A 148 -20.20 10.64 -5.42
N SER A 149 -20.27 9.42 -5.96
CA SER A 149 -21.31 9.00 -6.88
C SER A 149 -22.72 9.04 -6.26
N GLN A 150 -22.81 8.95 -4.94
CA GLN A 150 -24.05 9.05 -4.16
C GLN A 150 -24.30 10.48 -3.61
N ASN A 151 -23.58 11.50 -4.09
CA ASN A 151 -23.66 12.89 -3.64
C ASN A 151 -23.44 13.09 -2.12
N ALA A 152 -22.78 12.13 -1.45
CA ALA A 152 -22.48 12.22 -0.03
C ALA A 152 -21.23 13.06 0.27
N ILE A 153 -20.41 13.38 -0.73
CA ILE A 153 -19.25 14.28 -0.63
C ILE A 153 -19.09 15.09 -1.92
N LYS A 154 -18.72 16.35 -1.76
CA LYS A 154 -18.37 17.31 -2.82
C LYS A 154 -17.02 17.93 -2.50
N PHE A 155 -16.31 18.41 -3.52
CA PHE A 155 -14.94 18.90 -3.38
C PHE A 155 -14.75 20.35 -3.79
N ASP A 156 -15.83 21.10 -3.98
CA ASP A 156 -15.82 22.52 -4.36
C ASP A 156 -15.15 23.45 -3.32
N GLU A 157 -14.93 22.97 -2.10
CA GLU A 157 -14.21 23.69 -1.05
C GLU A 157 -12.85 23.07 -0.71
N LEU A 158 -12.32 22.18 -1.57
CA LEU A 158 -11.06 21.48 -1.32
C LEU A 158 -9.87 22.38 -1.62
N ASP A 159 -9.01 22.60 -0.64
CA ASP A 159 -7.81 23.41 -0.73
C ASP A 159 -6.53 22.55 -0.85
N ILE A 160 -6.52 21.35 -0.25
CA ILE A 160 -5.31 20.52 -0.12
C ILE A 160 -5.61 19.07 -0.45
N LEU A 161 -4.77 18.46 -1.31
CA LEU A 161 -4.77 17.04 -1.60
C LEU A 161 -3.45 16.42 -1.13
N VAL A 162 -3.53 15.35 -0.35
CA VAL A 162 -2.39 14.51 0.04
C VAL A 162 -2.57 13.12 -0.56
N LEU A 163 -1.56 12.63 -1.27
CA LEU A 163 -1.42 11.22 -1.65
C LEU A 163 -0.36 10.59 -0.76
N ASP A 164 -0.76 9.73 0.19
CA ASP A 164 0.17 9.02 1.07
C ASP A 164 0.34 7.57 0.62
N GLU A 165 1.59 7.08 0.67
CA GLU A 165 2.00 5.78 0.12
C GLU A 165 1.58 5.62 -1.35
N ALA A 166 1.91 6.63 -2.20
CA ALA A 166 1.51 6.64 -3.62
C ALA A 166 2.03 5.42 -4.39
N ASP A 167 3.28 5.00 -4.16
CA ASP A 167 3.85 3.77 -4.73
C ASP A 167 3.01 2.53 -4.41
N ARG A 168 2.50 2.44 -3.20
CA ARG A 168 1.61 1.37 -2.77
C ARG A 168 0.27 1.40 -3.46
N MET A 169 -0.28 2.60 -3.66
CA MET A 169 -1.53 2.74 -4.42
C MET A 169 -1.36 2.25 -5.85
N LEU A 170 -0.19 2.50 -6.49
CA LEU A 170 0.12 1.99 -7.82
C LEU A 170 0.27 0.47 -7.82
N ASP A 171 1.05 -0.10 -6.90
CA ASP A 171 1.22 -1.56 -6.74
C ASP A 171 -0.11 -2.31 -6.55
N MET A 172 -1.06 -1.68 -5.87
CA MET A 172 -2.39 -2.24 -5.65
C MET A 172 -3.36 -2.01 -6.82
N GLY A 173 -2.91 -1.36 -7.91
CA GLY A 173 -3.71 -1.12 -9.11
C GLY A 173 -4.68 0.07 -9.01
N PHE A 174 -4.55 0.92 -8.00
CA PHE A 174 -5.43 2.08 -7.80
C PHE A 174 -5.18 3.25 -8.76
N ILE A 175 -4.25 3.13 -9.73
CA ILE A 175 -3.95 4.22 -10.67
C ILE A 175 -5.19 4.76 -11.38
N HIS A 176 -6.10 3.87 -11.79
CA HIS A 176 -7.35 4.27 -12.46
C HIS A 176 -8.30 5.00 -11.50
N ASP A 177 -8.38 4.56 -10.25
CA ASP A 177 -9.21 5.21 -9.24
C ASP A 177 -8.64 6.57 -8.84
N ILE A 178 -7.31 6.68 -8.67
CA ILE A 178 -6.63 7.96 -8.45
C ILE A 178 -6.94 8.93 -9.60
N LYS A 179 -6.76 8.52 -10.86
CA LYS A 179 -7.08 9.35 -12.02
C LYS A 179 -8.55 9.77 -12.07
N ARG A 180 -9.48 8.92 -11.63
CA ARG A 180 -10.92 9.27 -11.49
C ARG A 180 -11.16 10.27 -10.38
N VAL A 181 -10.51 10.11 -9.23
CA VAL A 181 -10.58 11.09 -8.12
C VAL A 181 -10.05 12.44 -8.59
N LEU A 182 -8.88 12.50 -9.21
CA LEU A 182 -8.29 13.76 -9.67
C LEU A 182 -9.18 14.55 -10.65
N LYS A 183 -10.01 13.85 -11.44
CA LYS A 183 -10.97 14.49 -12.37
C LYS A 183 -12.13 15.20 -11.69
N ILE A 184 -12.48 14.82 -10.47
CA ILE A 184 -13.61 15.41 -9.71
C ILE A 184 -13.15 16.45 -8.68
N LEU A 185 -11.86 16.66 -8.53
CA LEU A 185 -11.30 17.67 -7.63
C LEU A 185 -11.12 19.02 -8.34
N PRO A 186 -11.20 20.15 -7.61
CA PRO A 186 -10.92 21.49 -8.17
C PRO A 186 -9.47 21.56 -8.66
N LYS A 187 -9.23 22.39 -9.70
CA LYS A 187 -7.89 22.56 -10.27
C LYS A 187 -6.96 23.33 -9.34
N GLN A 188 -7.48 24.38 -8.71
CA GLN A 188 -6.72 25.19 -7.74
C GLN A 188 -6.74 24.48 -6.39
N ARG A 189 -5.61 23.91 -6.00
CA ARG A 189 -5.37 23.26 -4.72
C ARG A 189 -3.87 23.03 -4.56
N GLN A 190 -3.40 22.92 -3.34
CA GLN A 190 -2.06 22.40 -3.04
C GLN A 190 -2.06 20.86 -3.13
N ASN A 191 -1.02 20.29 -3.73
CA ASN A 191 -0.87 18.84 -3.86
C ASN A 191 0.40 18.36 -3.14
N LEU A 192 0.26 17.37 -2.28
CA LEU A 192 1.36 16.77 -1.52
C LEU A 192 1.42 15.28 -1.87
N LEU A 193 2.52 14.83 -2.46
CA LEU A 193 2.71 13.42 -2.82
C LEU A 193 3.82 12.81 -1.96
N PHE A 194 3.46 11.83 -1.14
CA PHE A 194 4.37 11.06 -0.30
C PHE A 194 4.49 9.63 -0.82
N SER A 195 5.73 9.17 -0.98
CA SER A 195 6.05 7.82 -1.47
C SER A 195 7.27 7.27 -0.74
N ALA A 196 7.47 5.96 -0.73
CA ALA A 196 8.72 5.36 -0.26
C ALA A 196 9.77 5.30 -1.39
N THR A 197 9.33 5.34 -2.65
CA THR A 197 10.20 5.25 -3.83
C THR A 197 9.86 6.32 -4.87
N PHE A 198 10.84 6.68 -5.70
CA PHE A 198 10.65 7.53 -6.88
C PHE A 198 10.77 6.71 -8.17
N SER A 199 9.93 5.67 -8.31
CA SER A 199 9.88 4.89 -9.56
C SER A 199 9.44 5.74 -10.76
N ASP A 200 9.66 5.23 -11.98
CA ASP A 200 9.25 5.95 -13.20
C ASP A 200 7.72 6.21 -13.20
N GLU A 201 6.93 5.27 -12.68
CA GLU A 201 5.47 5.39 -12.56
C GLU A 201 5.06 6.47 -11.54
N ILE A 202 5.80 6.60 -10.44
CA ILE A 202 5.57 7.68 -9.45
C ILE A 202 5.94 9.03 -10.03
N ARG A 203 7.05 9.12 -10.78
CA ARG A 203 7.44 10.34 -11.46
C ARG A 203 6.42 10.76 -12.52
N GLU A 204 5.87 9.81 -13.27
CA GLU A 204 4.79 10.07 -14.23
C GLU A 204 3.52 10.58 -13.54
N LEU A 205 3.12 9.95 -12.42
CA LEU A 205 1.98 10.41 -11.63
C LEU A 205 2.22 11.82 -11.08
N ALA A 206 3.40 12.08 -10.51
CA ALA A 206 3.79 13.38 -9.98
C ALA A 206 3.78 14.46 -11.05
N HIS A 207 4.36 14.20 -12.23
CA HIS A 207 4.39 15.13 -13.35
C HIS A 207 2.99 15.55 -13.84
N GLY A 208 2.02 14.63 -13.75
CA GLY A 208 0.63 14.92 -14.14
C GLY A 208 -0.22 15.56 -13.03
N LEU A 209 0.30 15.63 -11.79
CA LEU A 209 -0.44 16.09 -10.62
C LEU A 209 0.11 17.39 -10.01
N LEU A 210 1.44 17.50 -9.92
CA LEU A 210 2.13 18.54 -9.16
C LEU A 210 2.54 19.70 -10.08
N ASP A 211 2.45 20.91 -9.56
CA ASP A 211 2.88 22.12 -10.21
C ASP A 211 4.18 22.64 -9.55
N ASN A 212 5.28 22.54 -10.28
CA ASN A 212 6.63 22.97 -9.86
C ASN A 212 6.96 22.55 -8.40
N PRO A 213 6.87 21.24 -8.05
CA PRO A 213 6.97 20.79 -6.67
C PRO A 213 8.38 20.92 -6.12
N ALA A 214 8.47 21.22 -4.82
CA ALA A 214 9.71 20.98 -4.09
C ALA A 214 9.93 19.46 -3.93
N GLU A 215 11.12 18.98 -4.28
CA GLU A 215 11.50 17.57 -4.08
C GLU A 215 12.26 17.41 -2.75
N VAL A 216 11.69 16.63 -1.85
CA VAL A 216 12.32 16.27 -0.57
C VAL A 216 12.59 14.78 -0.53
N SER A 217 13.86 14.38 -0.50
CA SER A 217 14.28 12.99 -0.32
C SER A 217 15.11 12.85 0.96
N VAL A 218 14.77 11.85 1.79
CA VAL A 218 15.43 11.61 3.08
C VAL A 218 16.13 10.24 3.12
N ALA A 219 15.83 9.35 2.17
CA ALA A 219 16.42 8.02 2.11
C ALA A 219 17.12 7.78 0.78
N LYS A 220 18.29 7.13 0.83
CA LYS A 220 18.86 6.49 -0.36
C LYS A 220 17.93 5.34 -0.78
N GLU A 221 17.54 5.30 -2.05
CA GLU A 221 16.75 4.21 -2.61
C GLU A 221 17.42 2.86 -2.30
N ASN A 222 16.63 1.91 -1.80
CA ASN A 222 17.02 0.50 -1.59
C ASN A 222 18.14 0.18 -0.59
N THR A 223 18.49 1.06 0.36
CA THR A 223 19.36 0.67 1.46
C THR A 223 18.57 -0.10 2.52
N THR A 224 18.92 -1.38 2.71
CA THR A 224 18.51 -2.13 3.91
C THR A 224 19.01 -1.39 5.15
N ASN A 225 18.12 -1.21 6.12
CA ASN A 225 18.53 -0.61 7.41
C ASN A 225 19.64 -1.49 8.01
N THR A 226 20.81 -0.89 8.23
CA THR A 226 21.99 -1.59 8.79
C THR A 226 21.75 -2.16 10.19
N GLN A 227 20.66 -1.77 10.85
CA GLN A 227 20.24 -2.25 12.17
C GLN A 227 19.39 -3.53 12.11
N ILE A 228 19.14 -4.10 10.92
CA ILE A 228 18.37 -5.35 10.78
C ILE A 228 19.35 -6.50 10.56
N GLU A 229 19.33 -7.44 11.49
CA GLU A 229 20.03 -8.72 11.34
C GLU A 229 19.16 -9.67 10.49
N HIS A 230 19.73 -10.18 9.39
CA HIS A 230 19.06 -11.09 8.49
C HIS A 230 19.52 -12.51 8.74
N LYS A 231 18.59 -13.40 9.09
CA LYS A 231 18.84 -14.85 9.25
C LYS A 231 17.93 -15.65 8.34
N LEU A 232 18.45 -16.78 7.88
CA LEU A 232 17.72 -17.75 7.06
C LEU A 232 17.89 -19.14 7.65
N HIS A 233 16.77 -19.82 7.89
CA HIS A 233 16.78 -21.22 8.30
C HIS A 233 16.34 -22.11 7.12
N PRO A 234 17.26 -22.94 6.55
CA PRO A 234 16.90 -23.94 5.57
C PRO A 234 15.99 -24.99 6.21
N VAL A 235 14.83 -25.27 5.60
CA VAL A 235 13.85 -26.19 6.17
C VAL A 235 12.91 -26.74 5.10
N ASP A 236 12.51 -28.01 5.22
CA ASP A 236 11.47 -28.55 4.34
C ASP A 236 10.14 -27.84 4.53
N LYS A 237 9.41 -27.63 3.44
CA LYS A 237 8.12 -26.94 3.44
C LYS A 237 7.12 -27.49 4.46
N SER A 238 7.10 -28.81 4.66
CA SER A 238 6.23 -29.50 5.63
C SER A 238 6.63 -29.24 7.08
N ALA A 239 7.89 -28.89 7.33
CA ALA A 239 8.43 -28.68 8.66
C ALA A 239 8.42 -27.19 9.10
N LYS A 240 8.15 -26.22 8.20
CA LYS A 240 8.14 -24.79 8.51
C LYS A 240 7.30 -24.42 9.73
N THR A 241 6.09 -25.01 9.87
CA THR A 241 5.21 -24.71 11.01
C THR A 241 5.82 -25.18 12.33
N ARG A 242 6.39 -26.40 12.35
CA ARG A 242 7.06 -26.94 13.54
C ARG A 242 8.28 -26.11 13.92
N LEU A 243 9.05 -25.69 12.92
CA LEU A 243 10.22 -24.82 13.13
C LEU A 243 9.79 -23.46 13.71
N LEU A 244 8.73 -22.82 13.15
CA LEU A 244 8.21 -21.57 13.69
C LEU A 244 7.75 -21.73 15.17
N SER A 245 7.02 -22.80 15.48
CA SER A 245 6.61 -23.10 16.86
C SER A 245 7.83 -23.32 17.78
N HIS A 246 8.86 -23.99 17.30
CA HIS A 246 10.09 -24.24 18.04
C HIS A 246 10.82 -22.94 18.34
N LEU A 247 11.10 -22.10 17.33
CA LEU A 247 11.78 -20.81 17.49
C LEU A 247 11.01 -19.88 18.44
N THR A 248 9.69 -19.79 18.27
CA THR A 248 8.84 -18.96 19.14
C THR A 248 9.00 -19.31 20.62
N ARG A 249 9.15 -20.61 20.94
CA ARG A 249 9.28 -21.09 22.33
C ARG A 249 10.72 -21.00 22.83
N THR A 250 11.69 -21.45 22.03
CA THR A 250 13.10 -21.51 22.47
C THR A 250 13.73 -20.14 22.61
N GLU A 251 13.33 -19.19 21.76
CA GLU A 251 13.80 -17.81 21.81
C GLU A 251 12.86 -16.89 22.61
N ASN A 252 11.81 -17.43 23.24
CA ASN A 252 10.86 -16.70 24.07
C ASN A 252 10.30 -15.45 23.39
N TRP A 253 9.80 -15.58 22.13
CA TRP A 253 9.28 -14.43 21.42
C TRP A 253 8.02 -13.87 22.07
N GLU A 254 8.02 -12.61 22.41
CA GLU A 254 6.86 -11.88 22.92
C GLU A 254 5.94 -11.43 21.81
N GLN A 255 6.50 -10.87 20.75
CA GLN A 255 5.76 -10.39 19.58
C GLN A 255 6.55 -10.60 18.30
N ALA A 256 5.93 -11.22 17.28
CA ALA A 256 6.49 -11.33 15.94
C ALA A 256 5.40 -11.18 14.87
N LEU A 257 5.75 -10.48 13.78
CA LEU A 257 4.92 -10.40 12.57
C LEU A 257 5.39 -11.46 11.58
N VAL A 258 4.48 -12.37 11.24
CA VAL A 258 4.78 -13.51 10.37
C VAL A 258 4.09 -13.33 9.02
N PHE A 259 4.87 -13.37 7.95
CA PHE A 259 4.35 -13.21 6.58
C PHE A 259 4.06 -14.56 5.93
N SER A 260 2.80 -14.77 5.53
CA SER A 260 2.36 -15.91 4.74
C SER A 260 1.84 -15.45 3.37
N ARG A 261 2.18 -16.19 2.33
CA ARG A 261 1.85 -15.86 0.93
C ARG A 261 0.35 -15.83 0.66
N THR A 262 -0.44 -16.69 1.35
CA THR A 262 -1.87 -16.85 1.06
C THR A 262 -2.77 -16.68 2.28
N LYS A 263 -3.99 -16.22 2.03
CA LYS A 263 -5.05 -16.09 3.06
C LYS A 263 -5.39 -17.42 3.72
N HIS A 264 -5.42 -18.50 2.94
CA HIS A 264 -5.68 -19.86 3.42
C HIS A 264 -4.50 -20.40 4.24
N GLY A 265 -3.26 -20.14 3.78
CA GLY A 265 -2.04 -20.45 4.52
C GLY A 265 -2.01 -19.78 5.88
N ALA A 266 -2.32 -18.48 5.93
CA ALA A 266 -2.37 -17.72 7.16
C ALA A 266 -3.38 -18.31 8.16
N ASN A 267 -4.62 -18.64 7.74
CA ASN A 267 -5.62 -19.28 8.61
C ASN A 267 -5.21 -20.69 9.05
N LYS A 268 -4.58 -21.48 8.16
CA LYS A 268 -4.07 -22.81 8.50
C LYS A 268 -2.97 -22.71 9.54
N LEU A 269 -2.04 -21.77 9.36
CA LEU A 269 -0.92 -21.56 10.25
C LEU A 269 -1.39 -21.16 11.65
N VAL A 270 -2.33 -20.23 11.78
CA VAL A 270 -2.93 -19.87 13.08
C VAL A 270 -3.47 -21.10 13.79
N ARG A 271 -4.30 -21.91 13.10
CA ARG A 271 -4.89 -23.12 13.71
C ARG A 271 -3.85 -24.15 14.20
N LEU A 272 -2.72 -24.26 13.49
CA LEU A 272 -1.65 -25.17 13.89
C LEU A 272 -0.87 -24.61 15.08
N LEU A 273 -0.57 -23.31 15.10
CA LEU A 273 0.11 -22.63 16.21
C LEU A 273 -0.74 -22.66 17.50
N GLU A 274 -2.06 -22.45 17.38
CA GLU A 274 -2.99 -22.55 18.51
C GLU A 274 -3.01 -23.96 19.11
N LYS A 275 -2.94 -25.03 18.29
CA LYS A 275 -2.79 -26.40 18.76
C LYS A 275 -1.47 -26.62 19.53
N ASP A 276 -0.43 -25.90 19.13
CA ASP A 276 0.85 -25.89 19.83
C ASP A 276 0.84 -24.94 21.05
N GLY A 277 -0.30 -24.34 21.43
CA GLY A 277 -0.42 -23.43 22.58
C GLY A 277 0.17 -22.03 22.35
N ILE A 278 0.46 -21.65 21.10
CA ILE A 278 0.97 -20.31 20.74
C ILE A 278 -0.21 -19.41 20.39
N LYS A 279 -0.32 -18.27 21.06
CA LYS A 279 -1.36 -17.26 20.79
C LYS A 279 -1.10 -16.58 19.47
N ALA A 280 -1.93 -16.85 18.46
CA ALA A 280 -1.77 -16.32 17.11
C ALA A 280 -3.09 -15.78 16.54
N ALA A 281 -3.02 -14.77 15.68
CA ALA A 281 -4.16 -14.30 14.89
C ALA A 281 -3.77 -14.03 13.45
N ALA A 282 -4.74 -14.16 12.52
CA ALA A 282 -4.52 -13.87 11.12
C ALA A 282 -5.15 -12.54 10.71
N ILE A 283 -4.39 -11.76 9.91
CA ILE A 283 -4.87 -10.55 9.25
C ILE A 283 -4.71 -10.66 7.72
N HIS A 284 -5.83 -10.67 7.00
CA HIS A 284 -5.85 -10.77 5.53
C HIS A 284 -7.18 -10.30 4.96
N GLY A 285 -7.26 -10.12 3.64
CA GLY A 285 -8.41 -9.51 2.97
C GLY A 285 -9.77 -10.23 3.15
N ASN A 286 -9.79 -11.52 3.55
CA ASN A 286 -11.04 -12.25 3.82
C ASN A 286 -11.52 -12.11 5.28
N LYS A 287 -10.77 -11.44 6.16
CA LYS A 287 -11.25 -11.09 7.51
C LYS A 287 -12.11 -9.84 7.45
N SER A 288 -13.20 -9.80 8.23
CA SER A 288 -13.98 -8.57 8.38
C SER A 288 -13.14 -7.46 9.01
N GLN A 289 -13.53 -6.20 8.81
CA GLN A 289 -12.78 -5.08 9.36
C GLN A 289 -12.70 -5.16 10.89
N ASN A 290 -13.79 -5.53 11.55
CA ASN A 290 -13.80 -5.70 13.01
C ASN A 290 -12.81 -6.78 13.49
N GLN A 291 -12.72 -7.90 12.76
CA GLN A 291 -11.74 -8.95 13.08
C GLN A 291 -10.30 -8.46 12.90
N ARG A 292 -10.03 -7.67 11.86
CA ARG A 292 -8.70 -7.10 11.58
C ARG A 292 -8.31 -6.08 12.65
N THR A 293 -9.21 -5.16 12.99
CA THR A 293 -9.01 -4.16 14.04
C THR A 293 -8.76 -4.84 15.40
N LYS A 294 -9.57 -5.85 15.73
CA LYS A 294 -9.39 -6.61 16.98
C LYS A 294 -8.05 -7.34 17.02
N ALA A 295 -7.69 -8.07 15.95
CA ALA A 295 -6.42 -8.80 15.88
C ALA A 295 -5.22 -7.85 16.04
N LEU A 296 -5.30 -6.65 15.43
CA LEU A 296 -4.26 -5.64 15.54
C LEU A 296 -4.17 -5.06 16.96
N ALA A 297 -5.31 -4.74 17.58
CA ALA A 297 -5.35 -4.26 18.96
C ALA A 297 -4.82 -5.32 19.94
N ASP A 298 -5.31 -6.56 19.84
CA ASP A 298 -4.87 -7.67 20.68
C ASP A 298 -3.36 -7.96 20.52
N PHE A 299 -2.82 -7.75 19.31
CA PHE A 299 -1.38 -7.86 19.07
C PHE A 299 -0.60 -6.70 19.69
N LYS A 300 -1.04 -5.46 19.52
CA LYS A 300 -0.41 -4.27 20.15
C LYS A 300 -0.41 -4.36 21.69
N ASP A 301 -1.48 -4.91 22.25
CA ASP A 301 -1.63 -5.12 23.71
C ASP A 301 -0.84 -6.34 24.26
N GLY A 302 -0.08 -7.06 23.41
CA GLY A 302 0.66 -8.27 23.82
C GLY A 302 -0.23 -9.49 24.16
N LYS A 303 -1.54 -9.44 23.85
CA LYS A 303 -2.46 -10.58 24.04
C LYS A 303 -2.21 -11.71 23.05
N ILE A 304 -1.58 -11.39 21.91
CA ILE A 304 -1.22 -12.29 20.81
C ILE A 304 0.28 -12.18 20.58
N THR A 305 0.97 -13.32 20.55
CA THR A 305 2.40 -13.43 20.28
C THR A 305 2.71 -13.32 18.80
N LEU A 306 1.96 -14.03 17.95
CA LEU A 306 2.22 -14.07 16.50
C LEU A 306 1.05 -13.47 15.70
N LEU A 307 1.31 -12.40 14.96
CA LEU A 307 0.36 -11.86 13.97
C LEU A 307 0.73 -12.39 12.58
N ILE A 308 -0.13 -13.24 12.01
CA ILE A 308 0.09 -13.85 10.69
C ILE A 308 -0.57 -12.98 9.62
N ALA A 309 0.22 -12.38 8.74
CA ALA A 309 -0.27 -11.42 7.75
C ALA A 309 0.06 -11.85 6.32
N THR A 310 -0.81 -11.45 5.38
CA THR A 310 -0.44 -11.41 3.96
C THR A 310 0.13 -10.03 3.61
N ASP A 311 0.97 -9.92 2.57
CA ASP A 311 1.60 -8.66 2.17
C ASP A 311 0.59 -7.51 2.06
N ILE A 312 -0.51 -7.73 1.35
CA ILE A 312 -1.57 -6.73 1.16
C ILE A 312 -2.16 -6.26 2.50
N ALA A 313 -2.32 -7.19 3.45
CA ALA A 313 -2.94 -6.86 4.73
C ALA A 313 -1.95 -6.26 5.74
N ALA A 314 -0.67 -6.58 5.63
CA ALA A 314 0.40 -6.00 6.44
C ALA A 314 0.82 -4.60 5.99
N ARG A 315 0.46 -4.22 4.76
CA ARG A 315 0.69 -2.87 4.24
C ARG A 315 -0.20 -1.87 4.97
N GLY A 316 0.36 -0.76 5.39
CA GLY A 316 -0.36 0.30 6.12
C GLY A 316 -0.77 -0.06 7.55
N ILE A 317 -0.29 -1.18 8.10
CA ILE A 317 -0.46 -1.48 9.53
C ILE A 317 0.62 -0.72 10.30
N ASP A 318 0.18 0.03 11.32
CA ASP A 318 1.08 0.66 12.27
C ASP A 318 1.56 -0.36 13.30
N ILE A 319 2.47 -1.19 12.87
CA ILE A 319 3.26 -2.06 13.71
C ILE A 319 4.71 -1.79 13.33
N HIS A 320 5.40 -1.13 14.24
CA HIS A 320 6.80 -0.77 14.11
C HIS A 320 7.55 -1.21 15.36
N GLN A 321 8.87 -1.25 15.28
CA GLN A 321 9.75 -1.60 16.39
C GLN A 321 9.52 -3.04 16.90
N LEU A 322 9.07 -3.95 16.02
CA LEU A 322 8.97 -5.34 16.39
C LEU A 322 10.36 -5.94 16.62
N PRO A 323 10.54 -6.77 17.65
CA PRO A 323 11.79 -7.50 17.82
C PRO A 323 12.07 -8.41 16.63
N GLN A 324 11.03 -9.14 16.15
CA GLN A 324 11.15 -10.11 15.06
C GLN A 324 10.14 -9.90 13.95
N VAL A 325 10.61 -10.08 12.71
CA VAL A 325 9.80 -10.24 11.50
C VAL A 325 10.15 -11.58 10.85
N VAL A 326 9.14 -12.40 10.59
CA VAL A 326 9.34 -13.74 10.03
C VAL A 326 8.75 -13.84 8.63
N ASN A 327 9.57 -14.17 7.65
CA ASN A 327 9.12 -14.59 6.33
C ASN A 327 8.86 -16.11 6.37
N PHE A 328 7.64 -16.53 6.75
CA PHE A 328 7.23 -17.94 6.69
C PHE A 328 7.22 -18.46 5.25
N ASP A 329 6.76 -17.61 4.32
CA ASP A 329 6.91 -17.77 2.88
C ASP A 329 7.67 -16.56 2.33
N LEU A 330 8.65 -16.77 1.44
CA LEU A 330 9.32 -15.68 0.75
C LEU A 330 8.33 -14.92 -0.16
N PRO A 331 8.46 -13.60 -0.33
CA PRO A 331 7.63 -12.84 -1.25
C PRO A 331 7.95 -13.18 -2.71
N ASN A 332 6.95 -13.07 -3.59
CA ASN A 332 7.16 -13.23 -5.03
C ASN A 332 7.85 -12.00 -5.66
N VAL A 333 7.67 -10.84 -5.06
CA VAL A 333 8.29 -9.59 -5.50
C VAL A 333 9.42 -9.26 -4.52
N PRO A 334 10.69 -9.21 -4.96
CA PRO A 334 11.82 -8.98 -4.05
C PRO A 334 11.72 -7.69 -3.23
N ALA A 335 11.16 -6.62 -3.80
CA ALA A 335 10.95 -5.36 -3.10
C ALA A 335 10.05 -5.49 -1.85
N ASP A 336 9.08 -6.43 -1.86
CA ASP A 336 8.24 -6.70 -0.70
C ASP A 336 9.05 -7.22 0.50
N TYR A 337 10.18 -7.90 0.27
CA TYR A 337 11.07 -8.32 1.35
C TYR A 337 11.56 -7.13 2.17
N VAL A 338 12.05 -6.09 1.51
CA VAL A 338 12.54 -4.86 2.18
C VAL A 338 11.41 -4.18 2.97
N HIS A 339 10.21 -4.18 2.41
CA HIS A 339 9.02 -3.62 3.06
C HIS A 339 8.55 -4.44 4.28
N ARG A 340 8.70 -5.77 4.24
CA ARG A 340 8.37 -6.67 5.35
C ARG A 340 9.32 -6.45 6.50
N ILE A 341 10.63 -6.53 6.24
CA ILE A 341 11.65 -6.39 7.27
C ILE A 341 11.72 -4.97 7.85
N GLY A 342 11.33 -3.96 7.08
CA GLY A 342 11.20 -2.58 7.57
C GLY A 342 10.14 -2.40 8.68
N ARG A 343 9.55 -3.46 9.24
CA ARG A 343 8.72 -3.43 10.45
C ARG A 343 9.53 -3.66 11.72
N THR A 344 10.80 -4.00 11.58
CA THR A 344 11.78 -4.14 12.67
C THR A 344 12.98 -3.22 12.46
N GLY A 345 13.92 -3.14 13.42
CA GLY A 345 15.17 -2.40 13.30
C GLY A 345 15.00 -0.90 13.17
N ARG A 346 14.18 -0.26 14.02
CA ARG A 346 13.91 1.18 13.99
C ARG A 346 14.24 1.83 15.34
N ALA A 347 14.38 3.16 15.31
CA ALA A 347 14.64 4.00 16.49
C ALA A 347 15.90 3.58 17.28
N GLY A 348 16.95 3.13 16.59
CA GLY A 348 18.21 2.76 17.23
C GLY A 348 18.25 1.34 17.80
N MET A 349 17.16 0.56 17.72
CA MET A 349 17.12 -0.84 18.17
C MET A 349 17.45 -1.81 17.03
N THR A 350 18.23 -2.85 17.34
CA THR A 350 18.50 -3.96 16.43
C THR A 350 17.24 -4.81 16.26
N GLY A 351 16.87 -5.10 15.02
CA GLY A 351 15.73 -5.95 14.68
C GLY A 351 16.16 -7.22 13.99
N HIS A 352 15.39 -8.30 14.14
CA HIS A 352 15.68 -9.59 13.51
C HIS A 352 14.69 -9.89 12.39
N ALA A 353 15.22 -10.16 11.19
CA ALA A 353 14.48 -10.62 10.02
C ALA A 353 14.80 -12.09 9.75
N ILE A 354 13.88 -12.98 10.09
CA ILE A 354 14.05 -14.42 10.00
C ILE A 354 13.30 -14.94 8.78
N SER A 355 13.94 -15.74 7.94
CA SER A 355 13.33 -16.37 6.76
C SER A 355 13.36 -17.87 6.87
N LEU A 356 12.21 -18.53 6.75
CA LEU A 356 12.10 -19.99 6.68
C LEU A 356 12.07 -20.41 5.21
N VAL A 357 13.16 -20.99 4.70
CA VAL A 357 13.32 -21.20 3.24
C VAL A 357 13.43 -22.67 2.90
N SER A 358 12.53 -23.12 2.01
CA SER A 358 12.57 -24.47 1.44
C SER A 358 13.24 -24.47 0.06
N ALA A 359 13.73 -25.63 -0.37
CA ALA A 359 14.48 -25.76 -1.63
C ALA A 359 13.73 -25.23 -2.86
N ASP A 360 12.39 -25.29 -2.86
CA ASP A 360 11.53 -24.75 -3.92
C ASP A 360 11.45 -23.21 -3.96
N GLU A 361 12.02 -22.53 -2.99
CA GLU A 361 12.03 -21.05 -2.91
C GLU A 361 13.40 -20.44 -3.26
N ILE A 362 14.33 -21.23 -3.84
CA ILE A 362 15.69 -20.75 -4.14
C ILE A 362 15.70 -19.56 -5.11
N ASP A 363 14.83 -19.53 -6.11
CA ASP A 363 14.78 -18.44 -7.08
C ASP A 363 14.35 -17.13 -6.42
N GLN A 364 13.34 -17.17 -5.55
CA GLN A 364 12.90 -15.99 -4.77
C GLN A 364 14.01 -15.52 -3.83
N LEU A 365 14.73 -16.42 -3.18
CA LEU A 365 15.87 -16.08 -2.32
C LEU A 365 16.95 -15.35 -3.11
N GLN A 366 17.34 -15.87 -4.26
CA GLN A 366 18.38 -15.28 -5.10
C GLN A 366 18.00 -13.88 -5.61
N ASP A 367 16.72 -13.68 -5.97
CA ASP A 367 16.23 -12.38 -6.40
C ASP A 367 16.22 -11.37 -5.25
N ILE A 368 15.90 -11.81 -4.01
CA ILE A 368 15.98 -10.98 -2.79
C ILE A 368 17.45 -10.63 -2.49
N GLU A 369 18.35 -11.60 -2.42
CA GLU A 369 19.78 -11.38 -2.16
C GLU A 369 20.41 -10.45 -3.20
N ARG A 370 20.00 -10.58 -4.47
CA ARG A 370 20.42 -9.68 -5.54
C ARG A 370 19.89 -8.25 -5.31
N LEU A 371 18.65 -8.08 -4.82
CA LEU A 371 18.09 -6.76 -4.53
C LEU A 371 18.83 -6.09 -3.37
N ILE A 372 19.05 -6.82 -2.28
CA ILE A 372 19.71 -6.29 -1.08
C ILE A 372 21.24 -6.24 -1.21
N GLN A 373 21.80 -6.79 -2.31
CA GLN A 373 23.24 -6.87 -2.60
C GLN A 373 24.05 -7.57 -1.48
N LYS A 374 23.41 -8.50 -0.77
CA LYS A 374 24.02 -9.26 0.34
C LYS A 374 23.44 -10.69 0.36
N HIS A 375 24.26 -11.70 0.62
CA HIS A 375 23.78 -13.03 0.97
C HIS A 375 23.20 -13.00 2.39
N ILE A 376 22.11 -13.74 2.59
CA ILE A 376 21.51 -13.90 3.91
C ILE A 376 22.16 -15.07 4.62
N ASP A 377 22.61 -14.85 5.85
CA ASP A 377 23.31 -15.85 6.65
C ASP A 377 22.41 -17.06 6.91
N ARG A 378 22.92 -18.27 6.57
CA ARG A 378 22.19 -19.53 6.69
C ARG A 378 22.54 -20.18 8.03
N GLU A 379 21.54 -20.46 8.83
CA GLU A 379 21.69 -21.12 10.12
C GLU A 379 20.79 -22.36 10.19
N GLU A 380 21.37 -23.53 10.34
CA GLU A 380 20.63 -24.79 10.54
C GLU A 380 20.17 -24.91 11.99
N VAL A 381 18.89 -25.21 12.18
CA VAL A 381 18.32 -25.46 13.51
C VAL A 381 18.35 -26.95 13.81
N LYS A 382 18.89 -27.32 14.98
CA LYS A 382 19.00 -28.73 15.41
C LYS A 382 17.62 -29.41 15.40
N GLY A 383 17.52 -30.54 14.71
CA GLY A 383 16.26 -31.30 14.55
C GLY A 383 15.39 -30.88 13.38
N PHE A 384 15.82 -29.86 12.59
CA PHE A 384 15.08 -29.35 11.42
C PHE A 384 15.91 -29.37 10.13
N LYS A 385 16.99 -30.15 10.09
CA LYS A 385 17.78 -30.30 8.87
C LYS A 385 16.88 -30.76 7.71
N PRO A 386 16.85 -30.03 6.57
CA PRO A 386 15.98 -30.38 5.46
C PRO A 386 16.42 -31.68 4.79
N GLN A 387 15.45 -32.49 4.37
CA GLN A 387 15.69 -33.68 3.52
C GLN A 387 16.11 -33.24 2.12
N ASN A 388 15.51 -32.14 1.61
CA ASN A 388 15.91 -31.51 0.37
C ASN A 388 16.78 -30.28 0.70
N PRO A 389 18.13 -30.37 0.61
CA PRO A 389 19.00 -29.26 0.97
C PRO A 389 18.75 -28.06 0.08
N LEU A 390 18.76 -26.88 0.70
CA LEU A 390 18.63 -25.62 -0.02
C LEU A 390 19.88 -25.40 -0.87
N PRO A 391 19.77 -25.27 -2.21
CA PRO A 391 20.93 -25.02 -3.06
C PRO A 391 21.70 -23.77 -2.68
N GLU A 392 22.98 -23.70 -2.98
CA GLU A 392 23.79 -22.50 -2.77
C GLU A 392 23.27 -21.33 -3.62
N SER A 393 23.33 -20.14 -3.05
CA SER A 393 22.96 -18.92 -3.76
C SER A 393 24.02 -18.60 -4.83
N ARG A 394 23.56 -18.16 -6.00
CA ARG A 394 24.45 -17.72 -7.08
C ARG A 394 25.21 -16.47 -6.67
N LYS A 395 26.38 -16.25 -7.29
CA LYS A 395 27.15 -15.01 -7.12
C LYS A 395 26.29 -13.77 -7.35
N ILE A 396 26.28 -12.84 -6.42
CA ILE A 396 25.53 -11.59 -6.53
C ILE A 396 26.19 -10.73 -7.61
N LEU A 397 25.45 -10.47 -8.68
CA LEU A 397 25.89 -9.56 -9.73
C LEU A 397 25.45 -8.15 -9.37
N PRO A 398 26.30 -7.11 -9.63
CA PRO A 398 25.90 -5.72 -9.38
C PRO A 398 24.63 -5.37 -10.15
N LEU A 399 23.80 -4.52 -9.55
CA LEU A 399 22.60 -4.00 -10.19
C LEU A 399 23.02 -3.23 -11.46
N LYS A 400 22.54 -3.67 -12.62
CA LYS A 400 22.79 -2.94 -13.88
C LYS A 400 22.05 -1.61 -13.79
N ASN A 401 22.80 -0.49 -13.71
CA ASN A 401 22.23 0.83 -13.94
C ASN A 401 21.58 0.84 -15.31
N LYS A 402 20.25 0.90 -15.39
CA LYS A 402 19.54 1.11 -16.64
C LYS A 402 19.99 2.48 -17.17
N LYS A 403 20.84 2.49 -18.21
CA LYS A 403 21.14 3.73 -18.93
C LYS A 403 19.79 4.30 -19.40
N PRO A 404 19.56 5.61 -19.22
CA PRO A 404 18.34 6.22 -19.73
C PRO A 404 18.20 5.91 -21.21
N LYS A 405 17.04 5.40 -21.63
CA LYS A 405 16.75 5.16 -23.05
C LYS A 405 16.89 6.49 -23.77
N LYS A 406 17.80 6.57 -24.74
CA LYS A 406 17.91 7.74 -25.62
C LYS A 406 16.53 8.04 -26.19
N PRO A 407 16.07 9.30 -26.19
CA PRO A 407 14.80 9.65 -26.79
C PRO A 407 14.78 9.21 -28.23
N LYS A 408 13.74 8.49 -28.65
CA LYS A 408 13.52 8.14 -30.07
C LYS A 408 13.39 9.45 -30.83
N LYS A 409 14.28 9.66 -31.80
CA LYS A 409 14.14 10.78 -32.76
C LYS A 409 12.76 10.73 -33.40
N PRO A 410 12.06 11.87 -33.53
CA PRO A 410 10.80 11.91 -34.26
C PRO A 410 11.03 11.38 -35.71
N LYS A 411 10.15 10.48 -36.15
CA LYS A 411 10.09 10.12 -37.57
C LYS A 411 9.65 11.38 -38.32
N GLU A 412 10.54 11.91 -39.15
CA GLU A 412 10.18 12.91 -40.13
C GLU A 412 9.09 12.30 -41.05
N GLN A 413 7.96 12.94 -41.08
CA GLN A 413 6.91 12.67 -42.08
C GLN A 413 7.43 13.15 -43.42
N SER A 414 7.81 12.23 -44.31
CA SER A 414 8.01 12.53 -45.71
C SER A 414 6.70 12.95 -46.33
N GLN A 415 6.56 14.23 -46.58
CA GLN A 415 5.50 14.79 -47.42
C GLN A 415 5.62 14.20 -48.85
N ALA A 416 4.61 13.45 -49.24
CA ALA A 416 4.43 13.04 -50.62
C ALA A 416 3.97 14.25 -51.41
N ASN A 417 4.84 14.71 -52.29
CA ASN A 417 4.53 15.75 -53.30
C ASN A 417 4.01 15.06 -54.54
N SER A 418 2.79 15.36 -54.92
CA SER A 418 2.14 14.94 -56.17
C SER A 418 2.69 15.77 -57.31
N GLY A 419 3.30 15.15 -58.29
CA GLY A 419 3.71 15.77 -59.53
C GLY A 419 3.67 14.77 -60.68
N ASN A 420 2.73 15.02 -61.55
CA ASN A 420 2.40 14.36 -62.81
C ASN A 420 3.48 14.47 -63.86
N ALA A 421 3.82 13.39 -64.60
CA ALA A 421 4.00 13.44 -66.06
C ALA A 421 4.59 12.15 -66.65
N ASN A 422 3.82 11.57 -67.51
CA ASN A 422 4.09 10.79 -68.74
C ASN A 422 5.55 10.53 -69.20
N SER A 423 5.91 9.26 -69.50
CA SER A 423 6.14 8.76 -70.90
C SER A 423 6.85 7.39 -70.93
N ARG A 424 6.24 6.48 -71.58
CA ARG A 424 6.63 5.46 -72.58
C ARG A 424 8.02 4.76 -72.54
N SER A 425 7.83 3.47 -72.80
CA SER A 425 8.68 2.49 -73.55
C SER A 425 9.59 1.65 -72.66
N GLY A 426 9.56 0.37 -72.68
CA GLY A 426 9.58 -0.64 -73.68
C GLY A 426 10.49 -1.77 -73.25
N GLY A 427 10.05 -2.97 -73.28
CA GLY A 427 10.94 -4.03 -73.78
C GLY A 427 11.44 -5.07 -72.80
N HIS A 428 10.89 -6.25 -72.97
CA HIS A 428 11.51 -7.60 -73.11
C HIS A 428 11.73 -8.51 -71.89
N ARG A 429 10.86 -9.53 -71.93
CA ARG A 429 11.12 -11.02 -71.93
C ARG A 429 11.94 -11.69 -70.83
N LYS A 430 11.21 -12.46 -70.05
CA LYS A 430 11.17 -13.93 -69.80
C LYS A 430 12.47 -14.76 -70.03
N PRO A 431 12.60 -16.04 -69.54
CA PRO A 431 11.84 -16.87 -68.54
C PRO A 431 12.75 -17.88 -67.79
N GLY A 432 12.10 -18.72 -66.93
CA GLY A 432 12.58 -20.04 -66.59
C GLY A 432 12.47 -20.36 -65.11
N SER A 433 11.60 -21.16 -64.76
CA SER A 433 11.33 -22.60 -64.60
C SER A 433 11.80 -23.09 -63.22
N GLY A 434 11.14 -23.80 -62.45
CA GLY A 434 10.13 -24.84 -62.46
C GLY A 434 9.91 -25.30 -61.04
N SER A 435 8.84 -25.67 -60.78
CA SER A 435 8.07 -26.88 -60.70
C SER A 435 7.97 -27.52 -59.32
N LYS A 436 6.76 -27.73 -58.95
CA LYS A 436 5.93 -28.88 -58.52
C LYS A 436 5.91 -29.06 -57.00
N SER A 437 4.86 -29.36 -56.35
CA SER A 437 3.51 -29.90 -56.52
C SER A 437 2.98 -30.08 -55.09
N GLY A 438 1.77 -30.04 -54.73
CA GLY A 438 0.51 -30.39 -55.21
C GLY A 438 -0.54 -30.28 -54.10
N LYS A 439 -1.72 -29.90 -54.49
CA LYS A 439 -3.04 -29.95 -53.81
C LYS A 439 -3.61 -31.38 -53.91
N PRO A 440 -4.80 -31.71 -53.35
CA PRO A 440 -6.02 -30.96 -53.10
C PRO A 440 -6.76 -31.34 -51.79
N ALA A 441 -7.58 -30.52 -51.17
CA ALA A 441 -9.01 -30.16 -51.33
C ALA A 441 -10.07 -31.26 -51.16
N GLN A 442 -11.03 -31.00 -50.31
CA GLN A 442 -12.49 -31.06 -50.47
C GLN A 442 -13.16 -31.02 -49.10
N ASN A 443 -13.95 -30.09 -48.72
CA ASN A 443 -15.28 -29.58 -49.16
C ASN A 443 -16.45 -30.47 -48.69
N LYS A 444 -17.39 -29.87 -47.99
CA LYS A 444 -18.87 -29.90 -47.99
C LYS A 444 -19.43 -29.81 -46.57
N SER A 445 -20.15 -28.84 -46.25
CA SER A 445 -21.45 -28.23 -46.54
C SER A 445 -22.46 -28.47 -45.41
N ALA A 446 -22.86 -27.35 -44.80
CA ALA A 446 -24.23 -26.83 -44.64
C ALA A 446 -25.31 -27.76 -44.08
N HIS A 447 -25.98 -27.32 -43.00
CA HIS A 447 -27.42 -27.00 -42.98
C HIS A 447 -27.84 -26.45 -41.61
N SER A 448 -28.31 -25.25 -41.56
CA SER A 448 -29.61 -24.67 -41.17
C SER A 448 -30.47 -25.38 -40.12
N GLY A 449 -30.97 -24.60 -39.16
CA GLY A 449 -32.20 -24.93 -38.43
C GLY A 449 -32.32 -24.28 -37.04
N LYS A 450 -32.91 -23.09 -36.95
CA LYS A 450 -33.75 -22.69 -35.82
C LYS A 450 -35.16 -23.30 -36.07
N PRO A 451 -36.04 -23.56 -35.04
CA PRO A 451 -36.55 -22.57 -34.12
C PRO A 451 -37.02 -23.05 -32.74
N ALA A 452 -37.25 -22.07 -31.87
CA ALA A 452 -38.36 -21.83 -30.95
C ALA A 452 -38.62 -22.71 -29.71
N SER A 453 -38.65 -21.99 -28.59
CA SER A 453 -39.62 -21.99 -27.50
C SER A 453 -39.88 -23.27 -26.70
N THR A 454 -39.67 -23.18 -25.38
CA THR A 454 -40.74 -23.20 -24.37
C THR A 454 -40.15 -23.11 -22.96
N SER A 455 -40.64 -22.14 -22.21
CA SER A 455 -40.62 -22.10 -20.75
C SER A 455 -41.61 -23.13 -20.20
N PRO A 456 -41.39 -23.67 -19.00
CA PRO A 456 -42.48 -23.58 -18.07
C PRO A 456 -42.08 -23.05 -16.68
N TYR A 457 -42.90 -22.16 -16.22
CA TYR A 457 -43.10 -21.73 -14.85
C TYR A 457 -43.32 -22.93 -13.92
N GLY A 458 -42.65 -22.88 -12.75
CA GLY A 458 -42.97 -23.71 -11.59
C GLY A 458 -42.89 -22.86 -10.36
N GLU A 459 -44.04 -22.42 -9.85
CA GLU A 459 -44.21 -21.74 -8.58
C GLU A 459 -43.75 -22.64 -7.41
N ALA A 460 -42.92 -22.15 -6.53
CA ALA A 460 -42.65 -22.76 -5.24
C ALA A 460 -43.03 -21.79 -4.12
N LYS A 461 -43.94 -22.25 -3.29
CA LYS A 461 -44.62 -21.64 -2.15
C LYS A 461 -43.68 -21.06 -1.11
N LYS A 462 -44.00 -19.86 -0.61
CA LYS A 462 -43.45 -19.23 0.59
C LYS A 462 -43.85 -20.01 1.84
N PRO A 463 -42.96 -20.25 2.82
CA PRO A 463 -43.39 -20.70 4.13
C PRO A 463 -43.79 -19.50 5.00
N GLN A 464 -44.99 -19.59 5.58
CA GLN A 464 -45.51 -18.67 6.58
C GLN A 464 -44.80 -18.91 7.92
N ILE A 465 -44.23 -17.86 8.50
CA ILE A 465 -43.72 -17.87 9.88
C ILE A 465 -44.84 -17.39 10.81
N LYS A 466 -45.36 -18.32 11.65
CA LYS A 466 -46.28 -18.02 12.76
C LYS A 466 -45.58 -17.25 13.85
N VAL A 467 -46.08 -16.03 14.09
CA VAL A 467 -45.71 -15.20 15.26
C VAL A 467 -46.38 -15.81 16.50
N ARG A 468 -45.60 -16.32 17.44
CA ARG A 468 -46.06 -16.61 18.80
C ARG A 468 -45.87 -15.36 19.65
N ARG A 469 -46.97 -14.67 19.96
CA ARG A 469 -47.07 -13.75 21.12
C ARG A 469 -47.00 -14.57 22.39
N SER A 470 -46.04 -14.34 23.25
CA SER A 470 -46.07 -14.76 24.66
C SER A 470 -46.33 -13.53 25.53
N GLN A 471 -47.44 -13.63 26.25
CA GLN A 471 -47.86 -12.74 27.31
C GLN A 471 -46.82 -12.79 28.46
N ARG A 472 -46.40 -11.62 28.92
CA ARG A 472 -46.00 -11.35 30.30
C ARG A 472 -46.25 -9.88 30.59
N GLN A 473 -47.49 -9.62 31.00
CA GLN A 473 -47.84 -8.50 31.88
C GLN A 473 -48.39 -9.14 33.16
N LYS A 474 -47.79 -8.79 34.29
CA LYS A 474 -48.32 -8.62 35.63
C LYS A 474 -47.28 -9.07 36.65
N ALA A 475 -46.60 -8.14 37.20
CA ALA A 475 -46.22 -8.05 38.62
C ALA A 475 -45.38 -6.80 38.82
N ALA A 476 -46.07 -5.70 39.06
CA ALA A 476 -45.59 -4.54 39.77
C ALA A 476 -46.73 -4.12 40.65
N GLU A 477 -46.62 -4.45 41.91
CA GLU A 477 -47.31 -3.97 43.08
C GLU A 477 -47.24 -5.03 44.19
N ALA A 478 -46.19 -4.93 44.97
CA ALA A 478 -46.14 -5.17 46.41
C ALA A 478 -44.74 -4.81 46.92
#